data_65c8bf068f57c07275870810df8de720
#
_entry.id   65c8bf068f57c07275870810df8de720
#
_cell.length_a   1.000
_cell.length_b   1.000
_cell.length_c   1.000
_cell.angle_alpha   90.00
_cell.angle_beta   90.00
_cell.angle_gamma   90.00
#
_symmetry.space_group_name_H-M   'P 1'
#
loop_
_entity.id
_entity.type
_entity.pdbx_description
1 polymer ?
#
loop_
_entity_poly.entity_id
_entity_poly.type
_entity_poly.pdbx_seq_one_letter_code
_entity_poly.pdbx_strand_id
1 'polypeptide(L)'
;MNKNNLKWQLPFLVLLIVGTVLILRKQSPYQTDQGLVFGTVYKITYQSSENLKAEIEKELQKVDNSLSPFNKQSVITHINHNTDMRADSLFAYVFNLAKTISNETGKAYDVTVAPLVNAWGFGFKHSQFPDSCLLYTSPSPRDRSLSR
;
A
#
# COMPACT_ATOMS: atom_id res chain seq x y z
N MET A 1 57.20 -25.38 -13.11
CA MET A 1 56.36 -24.24 -12.69
C MET A 1 57.23 -23.00 -12.60
N ASN A 2 57.01 -22.04 -13.52
CA ASN A 2 57.95 -20.95 -13.77
C ASN A 2 57.84 -19.88 -12.64
N LYS A 3 58.84 -19.78 -11.78
CA LYS A 3 58.88 -18.86 -10.61
C LYS A 3 58.74 -17.36 -10.98
N ASN A 4 58.99 -17.00 -12.21
CA ASN A 4 58.92 -15.59 -12.65
C ASN A 4 57.48 -15.10 -12.86
N ASN A 5 56.55 -15.97 -13.23
CA ASN A 5 55.13 -15.60 -13.44
C ASN A 5 54.39 -15.40 -12.10
N LEU A 6 54.88 -16.10 -11.06
CA LEU A 6 54.26 -15.99 -9.73
C LEU A 6 54.46 -14.60 -9.10
N LYS A 7 55.57 -13.91 -9.37
CA LYS A 7 55.87 -12.58 -8.85
C LYS A 7 54.95 -11.50 -9.43
N TRP A 8 54.48 -11.69 -10.66
CA TRP A 8 53.54 -10.77 -11.34
C TRP A 8 52.08 -11.10 -11.05
N GLN A 9 51.76 -12.36 -10.77
CA GLN A 9 50.40 -12.80 -10.43
C GLN A 9 50.02 -12.43 -9.01
N LEU A 10 50.95 -12.35 -8.09
CA LEU A 10 50.70 -12.03 -6.68
C LEU A 10 50.12 -10.63 -6.45
N PRO A 11 50.64 -9.53 -7.04
CA PRO A 11 50.08 -8.20 -6.87
C PRO A 11 48.70 -8.08 -7.52
N PHE A 12 48.44 -8.76 -8.67
CA PHE A 12 47.13 -8.79 -9.29
C PHE A 12 46.07 -9.49 -8.42
N LEU A 13 46.46 -10.61 -7.80
CA LEU A 13 45.55 -11.33 -6.88
C LEU A 13 45.25 -10.52 -5.63
N VAL A 14 46.23 -9.81 -5.08
CA VAL A 14 46.04 -8.89 -3.93
C VAL A 14 45.09 -7.76 -4.32
N LEU A 15 45.23 -7.17 -5.52
CA LEU A 15 44.36 -6.11 -6.01
C LEU A 15 42.93 -6.59 -6.20
N LEU A 16 42.73 -7.82 -6.71
CA LEU A 16 41.40 -8.45 -6.80
C LEU A 16 40.75 -8.65 -5.42
N ILE A 17 41.54 -9.18 -4.44
CA ILE A 17 41.03 -9.38 -3.09
C ILE A 17 40.66 -8.06 -2.44
N VAL A 18 41.50 -7.03 -2.55
CA VAL A 18 41.20 -5.70 -2.02
C VAL A 18 39.97 -5.11 -2.69
N GLY A 19 39.87 -5.23 -4.03
CA GLY A 19 38.69 -4.77 -4.78
C GLY A 19 37.40 -5.46 -4.33
N THR A 20 37.41 -6.78 -4.19
CA THR A 20 36.23 -7.53 -3.72
C THR A 20 35.85 -7.16 -2.28
N VAL A 21 36.84 -7.02 -1.38
CA VAL A 21 36.59 -6.60 0.01
C VAL A 21 36.00 -5.20 0.08
N LEU A 22 36.47 -4.26 -0.76
CA LEU A 22 35.93 -2.90 -0.81
C LEU A 22 34.48 -2.87 -1.34
N ILE A 23 34.19 -3.70 -2.36
CA ILE A 23 32.82 -3.82 -2.89
C ILE A 23 31.88 -4.42 -1.84
N LEU A 24 32.30 -5.50 -1.15
CA LEU A 24 31.51 -6.14 -0.11
C LEU A 24 31.26 -5.22 1.10
N ARG A 25 32.25 -4.40 1.48
CA ARG A 25 32.08 -3.40 2.55
C ARG A 25 31.13 -2.26 2.20
N LYS A 26 30.90 -2.01 0.89
CA LYS A 26 30.02 -0.94 0.41
C LYS A 26 28.54 -1.39 0.36
N GLN A 27 28.28 -2.68 0.49
CA GLN A 27 26.91 -3.18 0.51
C GLN A 27 26.29 -2.97 1.90
N SER A 28 25.22 -2.16 1.92
CA SER A 28 24.41 -2.01 3.14
C SER A 28 23.74 -3.34 3.49
N PRO A 29 23.65 -3.71 4.78
CA PRO A 29 22.97 -4.93 5.20
C PRO A 29 21.47 -4.86 4.89
N TYR A 30 20.87 -6.04 4.65
CA TYR A 30 19.42 -6.15 4.61
C TYR A 30 18.86 -6.09 6.02
N GLN A 31 17.86 -5.25 6.22
CA GLN A 31 17.10 -5.13 7.45
C GLN A 31 15.66 -5.57 7.20
N THR A 32 15.04 -6.14 8.22
CA THR A 32 13.64 -6.58 8.15
C THR A 32 12.90 -6.05 9.36
N ASP A 33 11.86 -5.27 9.10
CA ASP A 33 10.96 -4.73 10.10
C ASP A 33 9.56 -5.29 9.93
N GLN A 34 8.86 -5.40 11.04
CA GLN A 34 7.47 -5.86 11.08
C GLN A 34 6.69 -5.08 12.13
N GLY A 35 5.40 -4.96 11.91
CA GLY A 35 4.49 -4.26 12.81
C GLY A 35 3.03 -4.49 12.44
N LEU A 36 2.15 -3.71 13.04
CA LEU A 36 0.70 -3.74 12.81
C LEU A 36 0.26 -2.43 12.16
N VAL A 37 -0.48 -2.53 11.07
CA VAL A 37 -1.10 -1.40 10.39
C VAL A 37 -2.33 -1.88 9.60
N PHE A 38 -3.31 -1.04 9.38
CA PHE A 38 -4.55 -1.39 8.65
C PHE A 38 -5.29 -2.62 9.19
N GLY A 39 -5.15 -2.92 10.49
CA GLY A 39 -5.74 -4.11 11.11
C GLY A 39 -5.04 -5.43 10.77
N THR A 40 -3.85 -5.38 10.16
CA THR A 40 -3.07 -6.56 9.77
C THR A 40 -1.58 -6.40 10.11
N VAL A 41 -0.82 -7.49 9.97
CA VAL A 41 0.64 -7.48 10.15
C VAL A 41 1.32 -7.14 8.84
N TYR A 42 2.30 -6.23 8.88
CA TYR A 42 3.20 -5.99 7.76
C TYR A 42 4.60 -6.53 8.04
N LYS A 43 5.32 -6.89 6.98
CA LYS A 43 6.74 -7.23 7.02
C LYS A 43 7.42 -6.58 5.82
N ILE A 44 8.40 -5.73 6.08
CA ILE A 44 9.15 -4.99 5.07
C ILE A 44 10.63 -5.37 5.19
N THR A 45 11.25 -5.70 4.05
CA THR A 45 12.68 -5.94 3.96
C THR A 45 13.28 -4.90 3.04
N TYR A 46 14.30 -4.20 3.52
CA TYR A 46 14.98 -3.14 2.78
C TYR A 46 16.50 -3.22 2.99
N GLN A 47 17.24 -2.61 2.10
CA GLN A 47 18.70 -2.55 2.17
C GLN A 47 19.12 -1.13 2.57
N SER A 48 19.59 -0.99 3.82
CA SER A 48 20.05 0.29 4.35
C SER A 48 21.08 0.07 5.47
N SER A 49 22.01 1.00 5.60
CA SER A 49 22.91 1.09 6.77
C SER A 49 22.22 1.69 7.99
N GLU A 50 21.13 2.41 7.79
CA GLU A 50 20.35 3.06 8.83
C GLU A 50 19.04 2.30 9.09
N ASN A 51 18.55 2.36 10.32
CA ASN A 51 17.27 1.78 10.68
C ASN A 51 16.16 2.77 10.30
N LEU A 52 15.38 2.44 9.27
CA LEU A 52 14.30 3.26 8.75
C LEU A 52 12.93 2.91 9.34
N LYS A 53 12.87 2.05 10.35
CA LYS A 53 11.61 1.57 10.92
C LYS A 53 10.67 2.72 11.32
N ALA A 54 11.17 3.70 12.06
CA ALA A 54 10.35 4.83 12.53
C ALA A 54 9.80 5.69 11.37
N GLU A 55 10.57 5.85 10.31
CA GLU A 55 10.15 6.60 9.13
C GLU A 55 9.08 5.82 8.33
N ILE A 56 9.29 4.52 8.16
CA ILE A 56 8.34 3.62 7.52
C ILE A 56 7.01 3.61 8.30
N GLU A 57 7.06 3.44 9.62
CA GLU A 57 5.87 3.47 10.47
C GLU A 57 5.14 4.81 10.40
N LYS A 58 5.86 5.91 10.35
CA LYS A 58 5.28 7.25 10.20
C LYS A 58 4.54 7.40 8.87
N GLU A 59 5.10 6.93 7.76
CA GLU A 59 4.42 6.98 6.47
C GLU A 59 3.20 6.05 6.42
N LEU A 60 3.32 4.82 6.95
CA LEU A 60 2.19 3.91 7.07
C LEU A 60 1.05 4.50 7.92
N GLN A 61 1.39 5.16 9.02
CA GLN A 61 0.41 5.81 9.89
C GLN A 61 -0.31 6.99 9.21
N LYS A 62 0.37 7.74 8.33
CA LYS A 62 -0.30 8.79 7.53
C LYS A 62 -1.38 8.19 6.63
N VAL A 63 -1.05 7.08 5.95
CA VAL A 63 -2.01 6.38 5.10
C VAL A 63 -3.15 5.80 5.92
N ASP A 64 -2.86 5.20 7.09
CA ASP A 64 -3.87 4.66 8.01
C ASP A 64 -4.85 5.74 8.48
N ASN A 65 -4.35 6.90 8.86
CA ASN A 65 -5.18 8.02 9.32
C ASN A 65 -6.04 8.62 8.21
N SER A 66 -5.62 8.53 6.96
CA SER A 66 -6.39 9.05 5.82
C SER A 66 -7.38 8.02 5.26
N LEU A 67 -6.90 6.81 4.94
CA LEU A 67 -7.59 5.89 4.04
C LEU A 67 -8.02 4.56 4.68
N SER A 68 -7.67 4.28 5.94
CA SER A 68 -7.99 3.00 6.56
C SER A 68 -9.44 2.95 7.06
N PRO A 69 -10.27 2.03 6.55
CA PRO A 69 -11.61 1.81 7.08
C PRO A 69 -11.62 1.09 8.44
N PHE A 70 -10.47 0.54 8.86
CA PHE A 70 -10.30 -0.12 10.17
C PHE A 70 -9.99 0.89 11.27
N ASN A 71 -9.46 2.06 10.92
CA ASN A 71 -9.20 3.15 11.84
C ASN A 71 -10.45 4.03 11.96
N LYS A 72 -11.08 4.01 13.14
CA LYS A 72 -12.29 4.80 13.41
C LYS A 72 -12.09 6.30 13.33
N GLN A 73 -10.84 6.75 13.45
CA GLN A 73 -10.45 8.17 13.39
C GLN A 73 -9.99 8.60 11.99
N SER A 74 -10.00 7.70 11.01
CA SER A 74 -9.53 8.03 9.65
C SER A 74 -10.51 8.93 8.91
N VAL A 75 -9.98 9.71 7.98
CA VAL A 75 -10.76 10.60 7.10
C VAL A 75 -11.83 9.83 6.36
N ILE A 76 -11.49 8.67 5.76
CA ILE A 76 -12.45 7.85 5.02
C ILE A 76 -13.58 7.31 5.91
N THR A 77 -13.29 6.98 7.16
CA THR A 77 -14.30 6.50 8.10
C THR A 77 -15.30 7.61 8.44
N HIS A 78 -14.82 8.81 8.68
CA HIS A 78 -15.67 9.98 8.92
C HIS A 78 -16.54 10.33 7.70
N ILE A 79 -15.96 10.31 6.50
CA ILE A 79 -16.70 10.55 5.24
C ILE A 79 -17.78 9.48 5.03
N ASN A 80 -17.45 8.20 5.27
CA ASN A 80 -18.42 7.10 5.13
C ASN A 80 -19.58 7.17 6.13
N HIS A 81 -19.38 7.82 7.28
CA HIS A 81 -20.42 8.05 8.29
C HIS A 81 -21.15 9.41 8.13
N ASN A 82 -20.87 10.15 7.06
CA ASN A 82 -21.38 11.49 6.81
C ASN A 82 -21.12 12.47 7.96
N THR A 83 -20.03 12.30 8.66
CA THR A 83 -19.56 13.28 9.65
C THR A 83 -18.82 14.40 8.94
N ASP A 84 -18.95 15.63 9.46
CA ASP A 84 -18.35 16.81 8.84
C ASP A 84 -16.84 16.80 9.00
N MET A 85 -16.15 16.14 8.07
CA MET A 85 -14.70 16.09 7.99
C MET A 85 -14.23 16.46 6.58
N ARG A 86 -13.27 17.38 6.53
CA ARG A 86 -12.68 17.76 5.24
C ARG A 86 -11.75 16.65 4.75
N ALA A 87 -11.90 16.32 3.47
CA ALA A 87 -10.96 15.43 2.79
C ALA A 87 -9.54 16.01 2.84
N ASP A 88 -8.58 15.20 3.23
CA ASP A 88 -7.18 15.59 3.18
C ASP A 88 -6.61 15.41 1.75
N SER A 89 -5.38 15.86 1.53
CA SER A 89 -4.74 15.82 0.22
C SER A 89 -4.53 14.39 -0.29
N LEU A 90 -4.23 13.45 0.60
CA LEU A 90 -4.00 12.04 0.24
C LEU A 90 -5.32 11.39 -0.18
N PHE A 91 -6.40 11.58 0.58
CA PHE A 91 -7.73 11.11 0.20
C PHE A 91 -8.18 11.69 -1.13
N ALA A 92 -8.04 13.00 -1.31
CA ALA A 92 -8.41 13.67 -2.56
C ALA A 92 -7.64 13.14 -3.77
N TYR A 93 -6.33 12.89 -3.61
CA TYR A 93 -5.51 12.31 -4.66
C TYR A 93 -5.99 10.90 -5.04
N VAL A 94 -6.15 10.01 -4.06
CA VAL A 94 -6.58 8.63 -4.31
C VAL A 94 -7.99 8.57 -4.88
N PHE A 95 -8.91 9.40 -4.39
CA PHE A 95 -10.28 9.48 -4.92
C PHE A 95 -10.32 9.94 -6.38
N ASN A 96 -9.54 10.97 -6.73
CA ASN A 96 -9.46 11.44 -8.11
C ASN A 96 -8.84 10.40 -9.04
N LEU A 97 -7.79 9.70 -8.59
CA LEU A 97 -7.19 8.60 -9.34
C LEU A 97 -8.21 7.47 -9.57
N ALA A 98 -8.93 7.07 -8.53
CA ALA A 98 -9.99 6.07 -8.61
C ALA A 98 -11.10 6.46 -9.60
N LYS A 99 -11.49 7.74 -9.61
CA LYS A 99 -12.45 8.27 -10.57
C LYS A 99 -11.93 8.23 -12.01
N THR A 100 -10.67 8.56 -12.23
CA THR A 100 -10.03 8.47 -13.55
C THR A 100 -10.05 7.03 -14.05
N ILE A 101 -9.60 6.07 -13.24
CA ILE A 101 -9.62 4.63 -13.56
C ILE A 101 -11.05 4.15 -13.86
N SER A 102 -12.04 4.58 -13.07
CA SER A 102 -13.43 4.24 -13.31
C SER A 102 -13.91 4.71 -14.69
N ASN A 103 -13.53 5.91 -15.11
CA ASN A 103 -13.91 6.45 -16.42
C ASN A 103 -13.20 5.71 -17.55
N GLU A 104 -11.90 5.45 -17.44
CA GLU A 104 -11.09 4.76 -18.44
C GLU A 104 -11.52 3.29 -18.64
N THR A 105 -11.99 2.65 -17.58
CA THR A 105 -12.47 1.25 -17.61
C THR A 105 -13.97 1.12 -17.97
N GLY A 106 -14.61 2.20 -18.41
CA GLY A 106 -16.05 2.18 -18.69
C GLY A 106 -16.90 1.82 -17.46
N LYS A 107 -16.46 2.24 -16.27
CA LYS A 107 -17.08 1.94 -14.96
C LYS A 107 -17.01 0.46 -14.55
N ALA A 108 -16.07 -0.32 -15.09
CA ALA A 108 -15.80 -1.67 -14.60
C ALA A 108 -15.24 -1.64 -13.16
N TYR A 109 -14.53 -0.56 -12.80
CA TYR A 109 -14.11 -0.25 -11.44
C TYR A 109 -15.01 0.87 -10.86
N ASP A 110 -15.57 0.65 -9.67
CA ASP A 110 -16.39 1.64 -8.99
C ASP A 110 -16.03 1.73 -7.51
N VAL A 111 -15.45 2.85 -7.11
CA VAL A 111 -15.03 3.11 -5.71
C VAL A 111 -16.22 3.24 -4.75
N THR A 112 -17.43 3.43 -5.26
CA THR A 112 -18.65 3.61 -4.46
C THR A 112 -19.47 2.32 -4.28
N VAL A 113 -18.92 1.18 -4.64
CA VAL A 113 -19.60 -0.14 -4.59
C VAL A 113 -19.86 -0.67 -3.17
N ALA A 114 -19.23 -0.09 -2.14
CA ALA A 114 -19.28 -0.58 -0.77
C ALA A 114 -20.70 -0.82 -0.21
N PRO A 115 -21.72 0.02 -0.45
CA PRO A 115 -23.09 -0.27 -0.02
C PRO A 115 -23.66 -1.57 -0.61
N LEU A 116 -23.33 -1.86 -1.86
CA LEU A 116 -23.75 -3.08 -2.54
C LEU A 116 -23.05 -4.31 -1.96
N VAL A 117 -21.73 -4.21 -1.72
CA VAL A 117 -20.93 -5.27 -1.08
C VAL A 117 -21.45 -5.58 0.31
N ASN A 118 -21.81 -4.56 1.10
CA ASN A 118 -22.41 -4.73 2.41
C ASN A 118 -23.80 -5.38 2.33
N ALA A 119 -24.62 -5.01 1.35
CA ALA A 119 -25.95 -5.59 1.14
C ALA A 119 -25.85 -7.09 0.80
N TRP A 120 -24.83 -7.51 0.05
CA TRP A 120 -24.56 -8.92 -0.25
C TRP A 120 -23.91 -9.69 0.91
N GLY A 121 -23.63 -9.06 2.06
CA GLY A 121 -23.03 -9.71 3.22
C GLY A 121 -21.52 -9.94 3.13
N PHE A 122 -20.87 -9.43 2.08
CA PHE A 122 -19.41 -9.51 1.92
C PHE A 122 -18.65 -8.36 2.59
N GLY A 123 -19.37 -7.38 3.14
CA GLY A 123 -18.78 -6.22 3.80
C GLY A 123 -18.47 -6.48 5.28
N PHE A 124 -18.00 -5.44 5.97
CA PHE A 124 -17.66 -5.48 7.40
C PHE A 124 -18.87 -5.67 8.33
N LYS A 125 -20.09 -5.47 7.83
CA LYS A 125 -21.33 -5.71 8.56
C LYS A 125 -21.97 -6.98 8.01
N HIS A 126 -21.98 -8.04 8.81
CA HIS A 126 -22.77 -9.23 8.49
C HIS A 126 -24.25 -8.86 8.63
N SER A 127 -24.86 -8.46 7.53
CA SER A 127 -26.32 -8.38 7.45
C SER A 127 -26.87 -9.73 6.95
N GLN A 128 -28.11 -10.03 7.33
CA GLN A 128 -28.84 -11.15 6.73
C GLN A 128 -28.86 -10.95 5.20
N PHE A 129 -28.73 -12.03 4.43
CA PHE A 129 -28.79 -11.96 2.98
C PHE A 129 -30.05 -11.17 2.58
N PRO A 130 -29.93 -10.08 1.85
CA PRO A 130 -31.09 -9.31 1.42
C PRO A 130 -31.91 -10.14 0.45
N ASP A 131 -33.21 -9.98 0.51
CA ASP A 131 -34.09 -10.50 -0.51
C ASP A 131 -33.65 -9.97 -1.89
N SER A 132 -33.67 -10.84 -2.91
CA SER A 132 -33.31 -10.49 -4.29
C SER A 132 -34.01 -9.23 -4.77
N CYS A 133 -35.26 -8.99 -4.32
CA CYS A 133 -36.02 -7.81 -4.62
C CYS A 133 -35.34 -6.50 -4.13
N LEU A 134 -34.75 -6.53 -2.96
CA LEU A 134 -34.04 -5.40 -2.37
C LEU A 134 -32.74 -5.03 -3.10
N LEU A 135 -32.09 -6.02 -3.71
CA LEU A 135 -30.89 -5.84 -4.52
C LEU A 135 -31.17 -5.19 -5.87
N TYR A 136 -32.30 -5.56 -6.50
CA TYR A 136 -32.71 -5.00 -7.79
C TYR A 136 -33.36 -3.61 -7.65
N THR A 137 -33.90 -3.27 -6.49
CA THR A 137 -34.50 -1.98 -6.22
C THR A 137 -33.53 -0.99 -5.57
N SER A 138 -32.39 -1.43 -5.05
CA SER A 138 -31.33 -0.54 -4.58
C SER A 138 -30.73 0.22 -5.75
N PRO A 139 -30.74 1.56 -5.75
CA PRO A 139 -30.11 2.30 -6.82
C PRO A 139 -28.63 1.96 -6.89
N SER A 140 -28.20 1.46 -8.05
CA SER A 140 -26.80 1.24 -8.34
C SER A 140 -26.05 2.57 -8.17
N PRO A 141 -24.80 2.56 -7.70
CA PRO A 141 -23.95 3.75 -7.76
C PRO A 141 -23.92 4.41 -9.15
N ARG A 142 -24.11 3.62 -10.21
CA ARG A 142 -24.27 4.11 -11.60
C ARG A 142 -25.51 4.96 -11.82
N ASP A 143 -26.60 4.65 -11.12
CA ASP A 143 -27.88 5.34 -11.34
C ASP A 143 -27.90 6.73 -10.71
N ARG A 144 -27.09 6.97 -9.66
CA ARG A 144 -26.96 8.31 -9.06
C ARG A 144 -26.26 9.33 -9.97
N SER A 145 -25.49 8.90 -10.94
CA SER A 145 -24.80 9.79 -11.87
C SER A 145 -25.68 10.29 -13.02
N LEU A 146 -26.87 9.70 -13.20
CA LEU A 146 -27.81 10.05 -14.27
C LEU A 146 -28.96 10.96 -13.81
N SER A 147 -29.05 11.26 -12.51
CA SER A 147 -30.15 12.09 -11.95
C SER A 147 -29.72 13.51 -11.58
N ARG A 148 -28.74 14.09 -12.32
CA ARG A 148 -28.43 15.54 -12.24
C ARG A 148 -28.31 16.15 -13.61
#